data_759c2e94f3523b1b6f983228909a2205
#
_entry.id   759c2e94f3523b1b6f983228909a2205
#
_cell.length_a   1.000
_cell.length_b   1.000
_cell.length_c   1.000
_cell.angle_alpha   90.00
_cell.angle_beta   90.00
_cell.angle_gamma   90.00
#
_symmetry.space_group_name_H-M   'P 1'
#
loop_
_entity.id
_entity.type
_entity.pdbx_description
1 polymer ?
#
loop_
_entity_poly.entity_id
_entity_poly.type
_entity_poly.pdbx_seq_one_letter_code
_entity_poly.pdbx_strand_id
1 'polypeptide(L)'
;MEEKVLKANDIPMGYAMCFNNGCADKDKCMHYQAMLLTSAGRYSGSAVFPTAWQDGKCRCYREKKLVTKAWGFSGLYKNVDHRDKTAARQSVSSYFGRGNGQYYRAHHGEILLSPKQQEDILQIVSQYGPLDGIKFEHYKIDWDFLIEVPFYFVMIKFDAIQGAVLRYYLQYFLLLLGA
;
A
#
# COMPACT_ATOMS: atom_id res chain seq x y z
N MET A 1 -1.73 -2.86 29.64
CA MET A 1 -1.10 -2.71 28.31
C MET A 1 -0.84 -1.22 28.13
N GLU A 2 0.41 -0.82 27.97
CA GLU A 2 0.71 0.59 27.66
C GLU A 2 0.10 0.95 26.31
N GLU A 3 -0.72 1.98 26.30
CA GLU A 3 -1.30 2.52 25.07
C GLU A 3 -0.17 3.14 24.23
N LYS A 4 0.09 2.62 23.04
CA LYS A 4 1.12 3.16 22.14
C LYS A 4 0.74 4.58 21.72
N VAL A 5 1.49 5.57 22.18
CA VAL A 5 1.29 6.99 21.81
C VAL A 5 1.97 7.27 20.49
N LEU A 6 1.26 7.96 19.57
CA LEU A 6 1.81 8.42 18.31
C LEU A 6 2.88 9.50 18.54
N LYS A 7 4.07 9.32 17.95
CA LYS A 7 5.21 10.25 18.06
C LYS A 7 5.61 10.79 16.68
N ALA A 8 6.30 11.92 16.65
CA ALA A 8 6.79 12.53 15.42
C ALA A 8 7.63 11.56 14.57
N ASN A 9 8.46 10.73 15.20
CA ASN A 9 9.32 9.75 14.52
C ASN A 9 8.55 8.55 13.95
N ASP A 10 7.29 8.34 14.34
CA ASP A 10 6.44 7.28 13.76
C ASP A 10 5.89 7.68 12.39
N ILE A 11 5.86 9.00 12.09
CA ILE A 11 5.25 9.55 10.88
C ILE A 11 6.19 9.33 9.69
N PRO A 12 5.77 8.60 8.65
CA PRO A 12 6.60 8.38 7.47
C PRO A 12 7.00 9.68 6.78
N MET A 13 8.22 9.72 6.26
CA MET A 13 8.67 10.85 5.44
C MET A 13 7.73 11.02 4.24
N GLY A 14 7.28 12.27 4.01
CA GLY A 14 6.36 12.58 2.91
C GLY A 14 4.89 12.27 3.19
N TYR A 15 4.53 11.77 4.38
CA TYR A 15 3.13 11.59 4.76
C TYR A 15 2.37 12.92 4.68
N ALA A 16 1.21 12.93 4.02
CA ALA A 16 0.42 14.13 3.82
C ALA A 16 -0.21 14.61 5.13
N MET A 17 -0.15 15.90 5.40
CA MET A 17 -0.68 16.53 6.60
C MET A 17 -1.97 17.28 6.28
N CYS A 18 -2.90 17.34 7.23
CA CYS A 18 -4.13 18.09 7.09
C CYS A 18 -4.13 19.29 8.04
N PHE A 19 -4.43 20.47 7.51
CA PHE A 19 -4.46 21.75 8.25
C PHE A 19 -5.89 22.26 8.50
N ASN A 20 -6.92 21.43 8.25
CA ASN A 20 -8.31 21.82 8.44
C ASN A 20 -8.74 21.72 9.91
N ASN A 21 -8.62 22.82 10.65
CA ASN A 21 -9.04 22.93 12.05
C ASN A 21 -10.55 22.83 12.25
N GLY A 22 -11.36 23.10 11.22
CA GLY A 22 -12.81 23.01 11.25
C GLY A 22 -13.37 21.62 10.97
N CYS A 23 -12.52 20.61 10.72
CA CYS A 23 -12.98 19.25 10.46
C CYS A 23 -13.51 18.59 11.75
N ALA A 24 -14.71 18.01 11.68
CA ALA A 24 -15.34 17.32 12.81
C ALA A 24 -14.56 16.05 13.24
N ASP A 25 -13.87 15.40 12.28
CA ASP A 25 -13.13 14.15 12.51
C ASP A 25 -11.63 14.36 12.76
N LYS A 26 -11.19 15.60 12.94
CA LYS A 26 -9.75 15.93 13.07
C LYS A 26 -9.02 15.15 14.17
N ASP A 27 -9.65 14.96 15.31
CA ASP A 27 -9.02 14.33 16.48
C ASP A 27 -8.79 12.82 16.27
N LYS A 28 -9.58 12.21 15.38
CA LYS A 28 -9.47 10.80 14.98
C LYS A 28 -8.71 10.62 13.66
N CYS A 29 -8.37 11.70 12.98
CA CYS A 29 -7.77 11.64 11.65
C CYS A 29 -6.24 11.60 11.72
N MET A 30 -5.61 10.57 11.16
CA MET A 30 -4.17 10.40 11.15
C MET A 30 -3.44 11.57 10.44
N HIS A 31 -4.01 12.12 9.35
CA HIS A 31 -3.42 13.27 8.64
C HIS A 31 -3.38 14.53 9.50
N TYR A 32 -4.40 14.76 10.31
CA TYR A 32 -4.42 15.90 11.24
C TYR A 32 -3.49 15.66 12.42
N GLN A 33 -3.49 14.47 12.99
CA GLN A 33 -2.58 14.10 14.09
C GLN A 33 -1.11 14.18 13.66
N ALA A 34 -0.78 13.80 12.42
CA ALA A 34 0.56 13.94 11.86
C ALA A 34 0.98 15.43 11.78
N MET A 35 0.06 16.33 11.43
CA MET A 35 0.32 17.77 11.40
C MET A 35 0.64 18.32 12.80
N LEU A 36 -0.12 17.92 13.82
CA LEU A 36 0.10 18.36 15.20
C LEU A 36 1.48 17.95 15.74
N LEU A 37 2.04 16.85 15.25
CA LEU A 37 3.34 16.32 15.67
C LEU A 37 4.50 16.80 14.79
N THR A 38 4.23 17.68 13.82
CA THR A 38 5.28 18.22 12.94
C THR A 38 6.24 19.09 13.73
N SER A 39 7.54 18.86 13.53
CA SER A 39 8.58 19.66 14.19
C SER A 39 8.58 21.10 13.68
N ALA A 40 8.93 22.06 14.56
CA ALA A 40 9.04 23.47 14.21
C ALA A 40 10.04 23.80 13.08
N GLY A 41 10.99 22.90 12.79
CA GLY A 41 11.97 23.01 11.71
C GLY A 41 11.51 22.51 10.34
N ARG A 42 10.28 22.02 10.22
CA ARG A 42 9.76 21.52 8.94
C ARG A 42 8.96 22.60 8.22
N TYR A 43 9.54 23.16 7.18
CA TYR A 43 8.96 24.29 6.42
C TYR A 43 8.18 23.89 5.17
N SER A 44 8.25 22.61 4.74
CA SER A 44 7.59 22.13 3.52
C SER A 44 7.20 20.65 3.64
N GLY A 45 6.25 20.21 2.82
CA GLY A 45 5.81 18.82 2.80
C GLY A 45 4.51 18.60 2.02
N SER A 46 4.04 17.35 2.00
CA SER A 46 2.77 16.97 1.39
C SER A 46 1.59 17.41 2.26
N ALA A 47 0.50 17.84 1.64
CA ALA A 47 -0.71 18.29 2.32
C ALA A 47 -1.97 17.67 1.71
N VAL A 48 -2.99 17.46 2.54
CA VAL A 48 -4.35 17.16 2.09
C VAL A 48 -5.00 18.48 1.69
N PHE A 49 -5.43 18.60 0.43
CA PHE A 49 -6.07 19.81 -0.08
C PHE A 49 -7.53 19.93 0.36
N PRO A 50 -8.09 21.16 0.48
CA PRO A 50 -9.50 21.38 0.82
C PRO A 50 -10.48 20.65 -0.11
N THR A 51 -10.12 20.45 -1.37
CA THR A 51 -10.89 19.69 -2.37
C THR A 51 -11.09 18.20 -2.01
N ALA A 52 -10.36 17.69 -1.03
CA ALA A 52 -10.60 16.34 -0.50
C ALA A 52 -11.92 16.22 0.27
N TRP A 53 -12.47 17.37 0.75
CA TRP A 53 -13.74 17.41 1.46
C TRP A 53 -14.88 17.61 0.45
N GLN A 54 -15.73 16.58 0.29
CA GLN A 54 -16.87 16.61 -0.64
C GLN A 54 -18.04 15.86 0.00
N ASP A 55 -19.24 16.40 -0.18
CA ASP A 55 -20.50 15.80 0.28
C ASP A 55 -20.49 15.43 1.80
N GLY A 56 -19.90 16.28 2.62
CA GLY A 56 -19.79 16.07 4.07
C GLY A 56 -18.78 15.02 4.51
N LYS A 57 -17.95 14.51 3.60
CA LYS A 57 -16.93 13.51 3.88
C LYS A 57 -15.58 13.90 3.30
N CYS A 58 -14.52 13.50 3.99
CA CYS A 58 -13.15 13.68 3.49
C CYS A 58 -12.71 12.41 2.76
N ARG A 59 -12.36 12.52 1.47
CA ARG A 59 -11.83 11.38 0.67
C ARG A 59 -10.48 10.89 1.16
N CYS A 60 -9.74 11.74 1.87
CA CYS A 60 -8.44 11.41 2.46
C CYS A 60 -8.56 11.06 3.96
N TYR A 61 -9.79 10.91 4.51
CA TYR A 61 -9.91 10.54 5.92
C TYR A 61 -9.17 9.23 6.21
N ARG A 62 -8.32 9.25 7.22
CA ARG A 62 -7.62 8.07 7.72
C ARG A 62 -7.75 8.01 9.22
N GLU A 63 -8.41 7.00 9.71
CA GLU A 63 -8.57 6.79 11.14
C GLU A 63 -7.20 6.55 11.81
N LYS A 64 -6.96 7.25 12.92
CA LYS A 64 -5.81 7.01 13.79
C LYS A 64 -6.02 5.71 14.56
N LYS A 65 -5.48 4.62 14.05
CA LYS A 65 -5.60 3.30 14.67
C LYS A 65 -4.31 2.50 14.61
N LEU A 66 -4.17 1.57 15.53
CA LEU A 66 -3.13 0.55 15.53
C LEU A 66 -3.60 -0.66 14.74
N VAL A 67 -2.69 -1.25 13.97
CA VAL A 67 -2.92 -2.48 13.22
C VAL A 67 -1.78 -3.46 13.43
N THR A 68 -2.05 -4.76 13.30
CA THR A 68 -1.01 -5.79 13.32
C THR A 68 -0.37 -5.86 11.93
N LYS A 69 0.86 -5.40 11.82
CA LYS A 69 1.69 -5.53 10.61
C LYS A 69 2.49 -6.81 10.66
N ALA A 70 2.81 -7.38 9.49
CA ALA A 70 3.56 -8.62 9.38
C ALA A 70 4.70 -8.51 8.37
N TRP A 71 5.69 -9.42 8.47
CA TRP A 71 6.76 -9.63 7.48
C TRP A 71 7.34 -11.02 7.61
N GLY A 72 8.19 -11.42 6.64
CA GLY A 72 8.79 -12.75 6.60
C GLY A 72 7.88 -13.78 5.94
N PHE A 73 8.35 -14.38 4.85
CA PHE A 73 7.53 -15.21 3.96
C PHE A 73 7.89 -16.68 3.94
N SER A 74 8.94 -17.11 4.66
CA SER A 74 9.41 -18.51 4.60
C SER A 74 8.33 -19.50 5.06
N GLY A 75 7.54 -19.11 6.07
CA GLY A 75 6.44 -19.91 6.59
C GLY A 75 5.25 -20.07 5.64
N LEU A 76 5.08 -19.14 4.68
CA LEU A 76 3.92 -19.10 3.79
C LEU A 76 3.87 -20.29 2.81
N TYR A 77 5.03 -20.86 2.46
CA TYR A 77 5.15 -21.90 1.44
C TYR A 77 5.26 -23.31 2.03
N LYS A 78 4.96 -23.47 3.31
CA LYS A 78 5.13 -24.75 4.02
C LYS A 78 4.27 -25.86 3.42
N ASN A 79 3.01 -25.56 3.10
CA ASN A 79 2.03 -26.52 2.59
C ASN A 79 1.94 -26.54 1.06
N VAL A 80 2.79 -25.77 0.36
CA VAL A 80 2.85 -25.76 -1.11
C VAL A 80 3.70 -26.94 -1.59
N ASP A 81 3.20 -27.70 -2.59
CA ASP A 81 3.97 -28.79 -3.21
C ASP A 81 5.32 -28.29 -3.71
N HIS A 82 6.36 -29.11 -3.59
CA HIS A 82 7.72 -28.70 -3.96
C HIS A 82 7.82 -28.20 -5.41
N ARG A 83 7.04 -28.78 -6.34
CA ARG A 83 7.01 -28.39 -7.76
C ARG A 83 6.44 -27.00 -7.97
N ASP A 84 5.50 -26.57 -7.10
CA ASP A 84 4.78 -25.30 -7.24
C ASP A 84 5.39 -24.18 -6.40
N LYS A 85 6.36 -24.47 -5.50
CA LYS A 85 6.99 -23.45 -4.63
C LYS A 85 7.58 -22.28 -5.39
N THR A 86 8.19 -22.53 -6.54
CA THR A 86 8.79 -21.48 -7.36
C THR A 86 7.70 -20.57 -7.95
N ALA A 87 6.63 -21.15 -8.49
CA ALA A 87 5.49 -20.43 -9.04
C ALA A 87 4.78 -19.60 -7.95
N ALA A 88 4.53 -20.19 -6.77
CA ALA A 88 3.95 -19.48 -5.64
C ALA A 88 4.79 -18.27 -5.20
N ARG A 89 6.12 -18.42 -5.09
CA ARG A 89 7.02 -17.29 -4.79
C ARG A 89 6.99 -16.21 -5.85
N GLN A 90 6.96 -16.58 -7.12
CA GLN A 90 6.86 -15.62 -8.23
C GLN A 90 5.54 -14.86 -8.18
N SER A 91 4.41 -15.52 -7.89
CA SER A 91 3.11 -14.87 -7.76
C SER A 91 3.07 -13.90 -6.58
N VAL A 92 3.60 -14.26 -5.42
CA VAL A 92 3.74 -13.34 -4.29
C VAL A 92 4.71 -12.21 -4.61
N SER A 93 5.83 -12.48 -5.29
CA SER A 93 6.76 -11.42 -5.72
C SER A 93 6.10 -10.43 -6.69
N SER A 94 5.28 -10.92 -7.62
CA SER A 94 4.55 -10.11 -8.59
C SER A 94 3.53 -9.17 -7.94
N TYR A 95 2.99 -9.52 -6.77
CA TYR A 95 2.13 -8.65 -5.97
C TYR A 95 2.82 -7.31 -5.62
N PHE A 96 4.13 -7.32 -5.45
CA PHE A 96 4.92 -6.11 -5.14
C PHE A 96 5.34 -5.30 -6.38
N GLY A 97 4.95 -5.73 -7.58
CA GLY A 97 5.28 -5.06 -8.84
C GLY A 97 6.48 -5.67 -9.55
N ARG A 98 7.02 -4.94 -10.54
CA ARG A 98 8.15 -5.43 -11.34
C ARG A 98 9.44 -5.45 -10.53
N GLY A 99 10.11 -6.60 -10.52
CA GLY A 99 11.38 -6.83 -9.84
C GLY A 99 11.22 -7.33 -8.40
N ASN A 100 12.20 -8.08 -7.94
CA ASN A 100 12.15 -8.76 -6.64
C ASN A 100 12.51 -7.86 -5.45
N GLY A 101 12.94 -6.62 -5.67
CA GLY A 101 13.44 -5.74 -4.60
C GLY A 101 12.43 -5.49 -3.49
N GLN A 102 11.18 -5.14 -3.84
CA GLN A 102 10.13 -4.88 -2.84
C GLN A 102 9.72 -6.16 -2.09
N TYR A 103 9.70 -7.31 -2.77
CA TYR A 103 9.47 -8.61 -2.13
C TYR A 103 10.51 -8.90 -1.05
N TYR A 104 11.81 -8.73 -1.36
CA TYR A 104 12.88 -8.97 -0.38
C TYR A 104 12.85 -7.95 0.77
N ARG A 105 12.56 -6.69 0.49
CA ARG A 105 12.40 -5.67 1.54
C ARG A 105 11.26 -6.01 2.50
N ALA A 106 10.13 -6.52 1.99
CA ALA A 106 9.02 -6.99 2.81
C ALA A 106 9.37 -8.31 3.54
N HIS A 107 10.14 -9.20 2.91
CA HIS A 107 10.62 -10.42 3.55
C HIS A 107 11.56 -10.12 4.74
N HIS A 108 12.45 -9.16 4.59
CA HIS A 108 13.41 -8.77 5.63
C HIS A 108 12.87 -7.75 6.64
N GLY A 109 11.62 -7.32 6.53
CA GLY A 109 10.98 -6.41 7.48
C GLY A 109 11.34 -4.93 7.30
N GLU A 110 11.96 -4.55 6.17
CA GLU A 110 12.13 -3.14 5.80
C GLU A 110 10.79 -2.50 5.39
N ILE A 111 9.89 -3.31 4.86
CA ILE A 111 8.50 -2.96 4.56
C ILE A 111 7.60 -3.87 5.38
N LEU A 112 6.72 -3.27 6.16
CA LEU A 112 5.75 -4.00 6.98
C LEU A 112 4.41 -4.06 6.25
N LEU A 113 3.83 -5.26 6.14
CA LEU A 113 2.56 -5.49 5.48
C LEU A 113 1.38 -5.07 6.35
N SER A 114 0.45 -4.32 5.79
CA SER A 114 -0.84 -4.04 6.42
C SER A 114 -1.71 -5.30 6.49
N PRO A 115 -2.78 -5.32 7.33
CA PRO A 115 -3.72 -6.44 7.38
C PRO A 115 -4.28 -6.81 6.00
N LYS A 116 -4.64 -5.81 5.19
CA LYS A 116 -5.15 -6.05 3.83
C LYS A 116 -4.12 -6.72 2.92
N GLN A 117 -2.87 -6.26 2.94
CA GLN A 117 -1.79 -6.88 2.17
C GLN A 117 -1.49 -8.31 2.64
N GLN A 118 -1.62 -8.59 3.95
CA GLN A 118 -1.49 -9.95 4.47
C GLN A 118 -2.58 -10.87 3.91
N GLU A 119 -3.85 -10.42 3.89
CA GLU A 119 -4.97 -11.15 3.30
C GLU A 119 -4.74 -11.43 1.81
N ASP A 120 -4.35 -10.41 1.05
CA ASP A 120 -4.09 -10.52 -0.39
C ASP A 120 -3.00 -11.56 -0.68
N ILE A 121 -1.90 -11.53 0.08
CA ILE A 121 -0.79 -12.49 -0.07
C ILE A 121 -1.24 -13.90 0.30
N LEU A 122 -2.00 -14.08 1.39
CA LEU A 122 -2.55 -15.38 1.76
C LEU A 122 -3.51 -15.91 0.69
N GLN A 123 -4.32 -15.04 0.08
CA GLN A 123 -5.19 -15.42 -1.03
C GLN A 123 -4.39 -15.87 -2.27
N ILE A 124 -3.25 -15.27 -2.56
CA ILE A 124 -2.35 -15.73 -3.62
C ILE A 124 -1.81 -17.12 -3.28
N VAL A 125 -1.31 -17.30 -2.06
CA VAL A 125 -0.72 -18.60 -1.62
C VAL A 125 -1.76 -19.71 -1.60
N SER A 126 -3.03 -19.42 -1.28
CA SER A 126 -4.12 -20.39 -1.26
C SER A 126 -4.38 -21.08 -2.61
N GLN A 127 -3.95 -20.47 -3.71
CA GLN A 127 -4.05 -21.06 -5.06
C GLN A 127 -3.06 -22.24 -5.26
N TYR A 128 -2.05 -22.36 -4.40
CA TYR A 128 -0.96 -23.33 -4.49
C TYR A 128 -0.99 -24.39 -3.38
N GLY A 129 -1.83 -24.21 -2.35
CA GLY A 129 -1.94 -25.17 -1.27
C GLY A 129 -2.83 -24.67 -0.12
N PRO A 130 -3.17 -25.56 0.82
CA PRO A 130 -4.01 -25.23 1.96
C PRO A 130 -3.30 -24.25 2.91
N LEU A 131 -4.08 -23.35 3.52
CA LEU A 131 -3.56 -22.33 4.45
C LEU A 131 -3.49 -22.79 5.91
N ASP A 132 -3.75 -24.06 6.22
CA ASP A 132 -3.76 -24.57 7.59
C ASP A 132 -2.41 -24.37 8.28
N GLY A 133 -2.41 -23.62 9.37
CA GLY A 133 -1.19 -23.29 10.12
C GLY A 133 -0.20 -22.37 9.39
N ILE A 134 -0.56 -21.82 8.24
CA ILE A 134 0.25 -20.85 7.50
C ILE A 134 0.17 -19.48 8.18
N LYS A 135 1.33 -18.86 8.42
CA LYS A 135 1.46 -17.54 9.00
C LYS A 135 2.75 -16.86 8.55
N PHE A 136 2.77 -15.54 8.64
CA PHE A 136 4.01 -14.77 8.50
C PHE A 136 4.97 -15.10 9.66
N GLU A 137 6.25 -14.85 9.47
CA GLU A 137 7.26 -15.17 10.49
C GLU A 137 7.22 -14.21 11.68
N HIS A 138 6.89 -12.95 11.40
CA HIS A 138 6.96 -11.88 12.38
C HIS A 138 5.73 -10.97 12.32
N TYR A 139 5.36 -10.45 13.49
CA TYR A 139 4.25 -9.50 13.65
C TYR A 139 4.64 -8.35 14.57
N LYS A 140 4.11 -7.16 14.29
CA LYS A 140 4.28 -5.96 15.10
C LYS A 140 3.01 -5.12 15.10
N ILE A 141 2.57 -4.63 16.26
CA ILE A 141 1.52 -3.64 16.36
C ILE A 141 2.11 -2.27 16.04
N ASP A 142 1.57 -1.59 15.03
CA ASP A 142 2.06 -0.30 14.55
C ASP A 142 0.93 0.57 14.01
N TRP A 143 1.19 1.88 13.86
CA TRP A 143 0.23 2.82 13.31
C TRP A 143 -0.09 2.54 11.85
N ASP A 144 -1.39 2.70 11.50
CA ASP A 144 -1.86 2.53 10.13
C ASP A 144 -1.71 3.82 9.32
N PHE A 145 -0.57 3.97 8.64
CA PHE A 145 -0.31 5.09 7.73
C PHE A 145 -0.65 4.80 6.26
N LEU A 146 -1.05 3.57 5.94
CA LEU A 146 -1.26 3.20 4.55
C LEU A 146 -2.52 3.87 4.01
N ILE A 147 -2.36 4.64 2.94
CA ILE A 147 -3.44 4.97 2.03
C ILE A 147 -3.66 3.70 1.22
N GLU A 148 -4.79 3.06 1.38
CA GLU A 148 -5.22 2.01 0.45
C GLU A 148 -5.49 2.68 -0.90
N VAL A 149 -4.45 2.84 -1.71
CA VAL A 149 -4.65 3.07 -3.14
C VAL A 149 -5.02 1.70 -3.67
N PRO A 150 -6.26 1.49 -4.16
CA PRO A 150 -6.61 0.20 -4.75
C PRO A 150 -5.59 -0.09 -5.85
N PHE A 151 -4.84 -1.18 -5.74
CA PHE A 151 -3.83 -1.60 -6.72
C PHE A 151 -4.44 -1.72 -8.13
N TYR A 152 -5.73 -2.00 -8.18
CA TYR A 152 -6.56 -1.99 -9.39
C TYR A 152 -6.53 -0.65 -10.15
N PHE A 153 -6.38 0.48 -9.46
CA PHE A 153 -6.36 1.80 -10.11
C PHE A 153 -5.03 2.10 -10.83
N VAL A 154 -3.93 1.49 -10.38
CA VAL A 154 -2.61 1.62 -11.03
C VAL A 154 -2.56 0.76 -12.29
N MET A 155 -3.16 -0.44 -12.27
CA MET A 155 -3.19 -1.34 -13.43
C MET A 155 -4.11 -0.82 -14.54
N ILE A 156 -5.31 -0.29 -14.21
CA ILE A 156 -6.23 0.29 -15.23
C ILE A 156 -5.59 1.49 -15.94
N LYS A 157 -4.85 2.36 -15.22
CA LYS A 157 -4.14 3.47 -15.87
C LYS A 157 -3.01 2.99 -16.77
N PHE A 158 -2.35 1.88 -16.43
CA PHE A 158 -1.26 1.34 -17.24
C PHE A 158 -1.80 0.70 -18.53
N ASP A 159 -2.88 -0.07 -18.43
CA ASP A 159 -3.56 -0.67 -19.60
C ASP A 159 -4.20 0.40 -20.50
N ALA A 160 -4.79 1.44 -19.92
CA ALA A 160 -5.34 2.56 -20.68
C ALA A 160 -4.24 3.37 -21.41
N ILE A 161 -3.07 3.56 -20.79
CA ILE A 161 -1.93 4.26 -21.39
C ILE A 161 -1.30 3.40 -22.50
N GLN A 162 -1.12 2.08 -22.29
CA GLN A 162 -0.63 1.19 -23.34
C GLN A 162 -1.60 1.10 -24.52
N GLY A 163 -2.91 1.01 -24.25
CA GLY A 163 -3.94 1.01 -25.30
C GLY A 163 -3.98 2.32 -26.08
N ALA A 164 -3.79 3.46 -25.45
CA ALA A 164 -3.73 4.77 -26.11
C ALA A 164 -2.47 4.93 -26.96
N VAL A 165 -1.31 4.51 -26.46
CA VAL A 165 -0.04 4.54 -27.18
C VAL A 165 -0.08 3.61 -28.38
N LEU A 166 -0.62 2.39 -28.24
CA LEU A 166 -0.74 1.43 -29.34
C LEU A 166 -1.68 1.97 -30.44
N ARG A 167 -2.81 2.60 -30.08
CA ARG A 167 -3.72 3.24 -31.04
C ARG A 167 -3.06 4.40 -31.78
N TYR A 168 -2.24 5.21 -31.09
CA TYR A 168 -1.51 6.31 -31.68
C TYR A 168 -0.49 5.82 -32.72
N TYR A 169 0.27 4.76 -32.41
CA TYR A 169 1.22 4.15 -33.34
C TYR A 169 0.52 3.46 -34.50
N LEU A 170 -0.61 2.78 -34.33
CA LEU A 170 -1.39 2.19 -35.40
C LEU A 170 -1.93 3.26 -36.37
N GLN A 171 -2.44 4.37 -35.85
CA GLN A 171 -2.98 5.47 -36.62
C GLN A 171 -1.89 6.20 -37.40
N TYR A 172 -0.70 6.34 -36.84
CA TYR A 172 0.48 6.90 -37.55
C TYR A 172 1.00 5.98 -38.62
N PHE A 173 0.99 4.66 -38.40
CA PHE A 173 1.41 3.66 -39.34
C PHE A 173 0.47 3.56 -40.54
N LEU A 174 -0.84 3.65 -40.32
CA LEU A 174 -1.85 3.68 -41.41
C LEU A 174 -1.74 4.94 -42.25
N LEU A 175 -1.44 6.11 -41.63
CA LEU A 175 -1.19 7.36 -42.37
C LEU A 175 0.08 7.29 -43.25
N LEU A 176 1.10 6.54 -42.83
CA LEU A 176 2.35 6.35 -43.63
C LEU A 176 2.19 5.35 -44.76
N LEU A 177 1.20 4.45 -44.71
CA LEU A 177 0.94 3.46 -45.74
C LEU A 177 -0.04 3.97 -46.83
N GLY A 178 -0.54 5.20 -46.74
CA GLY A 178 -1.33 5.83 -47.80
C GLY A 178 -2.70 5.20 -48.04
N ALA A 179 -3.32 4.64 -46.98
CA ALA A 179 -4.69 4.11 -47.07
C ALA A 179 -5.70 5.12 -46.53
#